data_8b218bd524c609e025ee10373317b453
#
_entry.id   8b218bd524c609e025ee10373317b453
#
_cell.length_a   1.000
_cell.length_b   1.000
_cell.length_c   1.000
_cell.angle_alpha   90.00
_cell.angle_beta   90.00
_cell.angle_gamma   90.00
#
_symmetry.space_group_name_H-M   'P 1'
#
loop_
_entity.id
_entity.type
_entity.pdbx_description
1 polymer ?
#
loop_
_entity_poly.entity_id
_entity_poly.type
_entity_poly.pdbx_seq_one_letter_code
_entity_poly.pdbx_strand_id
1 'polypeptide(L)'
;MGALHEGHLSLMRQAAADNTDVFVSIYVNPTQFGVNEDLSSYPRTWDSDVAKIEQLNEELSRQGEESGRVTAILAPTSKVMYPTLPPSSEVDGDGSFVTITPISKKLEGASRPVFFRGVATVCMKLFNIVCADRAYFGQKDVQQTVVIKRMVKDFHIPTEIKIGATVREKDGLAMSSRNVYLGSRRRAVGLVLFNALKAAEDAY
;
A
#
# COMPACT_ATOMS: atom_id res chain seq x y z
N MET A 1 2.74 4.46 -1.08
CA MET A 1 3.67 3.40 -1.57
C MET A 1 5.05 4.00 -1.72
N GLY A 2 6.04 3.25 -2.15
CA GLY A 2 7.44 3.65 -2.36
C GLY A 2 8.28 2.41 -2.61
N ALA A 3 9.46 2.55 -3.22
CA ALA A 3 10.25 1.45 -3.76
C ALA A 3 9.38 0.53 -4.63
N LEU A 4 8.87 1.09 -5.73
CA LEU A 4 7.87 0.46 -6.58
C LEU A 4 8.39 -0.86 -7.17
N HIS A 5 7.52 -1.83 -7.21
CA HIS A 5 7.72 -3.15 -7.83
C HIS A 5 6.48 -3.55 -8.63
N GLU A 6 6.55 -4.65 -9.36
CA GLU A 6 5.47 -5.10 -10.26
C GLU A 6 4.10 -5.21 -9.56
N GLY A 7 4.07 -5.55 -8.28
CA GLY A 7 2.83 -5.54 -7.50
C GLY A 7 2.17 -4.15 -7.42
N HIS A 8 2.95 -3.07 -7.37
CA HIS A 8 2.42 -1.71 -7.44
C HIS A 8 2.02 -1.33 -8.87
N LEU A 9 2.83 -1.69 -9.86
CA LEU A 9 2.55 -1.40 -11.27
C LEU A 9 1.29 -2.12 -11.75
N SER A 10 1.02 -3.34 -11.27
CA SER A 10 -0.21 -4.07 -11.60
C SER A 10 -1.47 -3.35 -11.09
N LEU A 11 -1.40 -2.73 -9.90
CA LEU A 11 -2.51 -1.90 -9.39
C LEU A 11 -2.70 -0.64 -10.23
N MET A 12 -1.61 -0.02 -10.71
CA MET A 12 -1.69 1.15 -11.59
C MET A 12 -2.27 0.78 -12.95
N ARG A 13 -1.90 -0.40 -13.52
CA ARG A 13 -2.52 -0.89 -14.77
C ARG A 13 -4.01 -1.17 -14.59
N GLN A 14 -4.41 -1.78 -13.48
CA GLN A 14 -5.83 -1.98 -13.16
C GLN A 14 -6.55 -0.63 -13.03
N ALA A 15 -5.95 0.34 -12.36
CA ALA A 15 -6.52 1.67 -12.23
C ALA A 15 -6.67 2.37 -13.59
N ALA A 16 -5.67 2.27 -14.48
CA ALA A 16 -5.71 2.84 -15.82
C ALA A 16 -6.72 2.16 -16.74
N ALA A 17 -7.01 0.87 -16.55
CA ALA A 17 -8.06 0.17 -17.27
C ALA A 17 -9.47 0.61 -16.86
N ASP A 18 -9.63 1.04 -15.61
CA ASP A 18 -10.93 1.42 -15.05
C ASP A 18 -11.21 2.95 -15.08
N ASN A 19 -10.18 3.78 -15.31
CA ASN A 19 -10.26 5.26 -15.17
C ASN A 19 -9.34 5.96 -16.16
N THR A 20 -9.68 7.19 -16.54
CA THR A 20 -8.84 8.04 -17.43
C THR A 20 -7.63 8.58 -16.71
N ASP A 21 -7.80 9.02 -15.47
CA ASP A 21 -6.76 9.67 -14.67
C ASP A 21 -6.41 8.83 -13.45
N VAL A 22 -5.12 8.52 -13.29
CA VAL A 22 -4.62 7.76 -12.14
C VAL A 22 -3.67 8.63 -11.33
N PHE A 23 -3.97 8.78 -10.04
CA PHE A 23 -3.12 9.44 -9.06
C PHE A 23 -2.35 8.41 -8.24
N VAL A 24 -1.04 8.56 -8.18
CA VAL A 24 -0.16 7.67 -7.41
C VAL A 24 0.36 8.39 -6.18
N SER A 25 0.10 7.85 -4.98
CA SER A 25 0.72 8.39 -3.76
C SER A 25 2.01 7.66 -3.43
N ILE A 26 3.13 8.38 -3.41
CA ILE A 26 4.44 7.89 -2.94
C ILE A 26 4.76 8.58 -1.61
N TYR A 27 4.50 7.87 -0.51
CA TYR A 27 4.71 8.37 0.84
C TYR A 27 4.96 7.21 1.81
N VAL A 28 6.08 7.26 2.53
CA VAL A 28 6.38 6.34 3.63
C VAL A 28 5.83 6.95 4.91
N ASN A 29 4.64 6.49 5.30
CA ASN A 29 3.88 7.06 6.40
C ASN A 29 4.48 6.66 7.77
N PRO A 30 5.03 7.57 8.56
CA PRO A 30 5.68 7.22 9.83
C PRO A 30 4.70 6.70 10.88
N THR A 31 3.43 7.11 10.85
CA THR A 31 2.46 6.76 11.91
C THR A 31 1.98 5.31 11.87
N GLN A 32 2.34 4.55 10.84
CA GLN A 32 2.05 3.12 10.74
C GLN A 32 3.23 2.21 11.08
N PHE A 33 4.36 2.79 11.54
CA PHE A 33 5.52 2.03 11.99
C PHE A 33 5.63 2.07 13.50
N GLY A 34 5.87 0.92 14.12
CA GLY A 34 6.22 0.84 15.54
C GLY A 34 7.64 1.34 15.80
N VAL A 35 7.95 1.64 17.07
CA VAL A 35 9.25 2.18 17.50
C VAL A 35 10.44 1.31 17.04
N ASN A 36 10.26 0.00 16.98
CA ASN A 36 11.28 -0.97 16.62
C ASN A 36 11.15 -1.47 15.18
N GLU A 37 10.34 -0.80 14.35
CA GLU A 37 10.17 -1.19 12.96
C GLU A 37 11.14 -0.45 12.01
N ASP A 38 11.17 -0.86 10.75
CA ASP A 38 12.16 -0.49 9.74
C ASP A 38 11.96 0.89 9.09
N LEU A 39 11.29 1.85 9.76
CA LEU A 39 11.02 3.18 9.17
C LEU A 39 12.27 3.90 8.65
N SER A 40 13.37 3.85 9.42
CA SER A 40 14.62 4.53 9.05
C SER A 40 15.34 3.88 7.88
N SER A 41 15.23 2.55 7.75
CA SER A 41 15.87 1.75 6.70
C SER A 41 14.92 1.40 5.54
N TYR A 42 13.64 1.79 5.63
CA TYR A 42 12.66 1.49 4.58
C TYR A 42 13.10 2.06 3.23
N PRO A 43 13.08 1.26 2.15
CA PRO A 43 13.59 1.68 0.83
C PRO A 43 12.90 2.94 0.32
N ARG A 44 13.70 3.92 -0.14
CA ARG A 44 13.24 5.15 -0.78
C ARG A 44 14.00 5.31 -2.10
N THR A 45 13.31 5.14 -3.21
CA THR A 45 13.90 5.02 -4.54
C THR A 45 13.20 5.97 -5.53
N TRP A 46 13.12 7.25 -5.17
CA TRP A 46 12.32 8.25 -5.89
C TRP A 46 12.57 8.23 -7.40
N ASP A 47 13.81 8.39 -7.85
CA ASP A 47 14.13 8.46 -9.28
C ASP A 47 13.75 7.17 -10.02
N SER A 48 14.03 6.02 -9.41
CA SER A 48 13.63 4.72 -9.96
C SER A 48 12.11 4.54 -9.97
N ASP A 49 11.40 5.08 -8.97
CA ASP A 49 9.95 4.99 -8.89
C ASP A 49 9.30 5.84 -9.99
N VAL A 50 9.80 7.06 -10.21
CA VAL A 50 9.34 7.95 -11.30
C VAL A 50 9.61 7.30 -12.66
N ALA A 51 10.82 6.81 -12.91
CA ALA A 51 11.17 6.15 -14.18
C ALA A 51 10.25 4.94 -14.47
N LYS A 52 9.89 4.15 -13.47
CA LYS A 52 8.94 3.02 -13.64
C LYS A 52 7.53 3.50 -14.01
N ILE A 53 7.08 4.62 -13.46
CA ILE A 53 5.77 5.20 -13.80
C ILE A 53 5.79 5.76 -15.22
N GLU A 54 6.86 6.42 -15.63
CA GLU A 54 7.03 6.92 -17.00
C GLU A 54 7.00 5.76 -18.00
N GLN A 55 7.78 4.69 -17.74
CA GLN A 55 7.76 3.49 -18.57
C GLN A 55 6.37 2.87 -18.64
N LEU A 56 5.66 2.79 -17.50
CA LEU A 56 4.28 2.29 -17.47
C LEU A 56 3.35 3.16 -18.35
N ASN A 57 3.46 4.48 -18.29
CA ASN A 57 2.66 5.36 -19.12
C ASN A 57 2.95 5.17 -20.60
N GLU A 58 4.21 4.92 -20.99
CA GLU A 58 4.56 4.57 -22.37
C GLU A 58 3.94 3.23 -22.80
N GLU A 59 3.95 2.22 -21.93
CA GLU A 59 3.30 0.92 -22.18
C GLU A 59 1.79 1.10 -22.39
N LEU A 60 1.11 1.85 -21.51
CA LEU A 60 -0.33 2.12 -21.59
C LEU A 60 -0.69 2.89 -22.88
N SER A 61 0.10 3.88 -23.26
CA SER A 61 -0.12 4.65 -24.50
C SER A 61 -0.06 3.81 -25.78
N ARG A 62 0.71 2.71 -25.77
CA ARG A 62 0.78 1.76 -26.88
C ARG A 62 -0.43 0.81 -26.96
N GLN A 63 -1.21 0.69 -25.87
CA GLN A 63 -2.39 -0.18 -25.82
C GLN A 63 -3.64 0.46 -26.41
N GLY A 64 -3.63 1.76 -26.68
CA GLY A 64 -4.72 2.51 -27.32
C GLY A 64 -5.13 3.75 -26.52
N GLU A 65 -5.90 4.61 -27.17
CA GLU A 65 -6.33 5.91 -26.62
C GLU A 65 -7.39 5.75 -25.50
N GLU A 66 -8.00 4.59 -25.36
CA GLU A 66 -9.03 4.32 -24.35
C GLU A 66 -8.44 3.99 -22.96
N SER A 67 -7.15 3.65 -22.87
CA SER A 67 -6.49 3.38 -21.61
C SER A 67 -6.15 4.68 -20.88
N GLY A 68 -6.53 4.74 -19.59
CA GLY A 68 -6.07 5.83 -18.72
C GLY A 68 -4.56 5.78 -18.46
N ARG A 69 -4.06 6.76 -17.75
CA ARG A 69 -2.62 6.88 -17.44
C ARG A 69 -2.40 7.49 -16.06
N VAL A 70 -1.20 7.33 -15.53
CA VAL A 70 -0.79 8.06 -14.32
C VAL A 70 -0.57 9.53 -14.71
N THR A 71 -1.45 10.39 -14.23
CA THR A 71 -1.44 11.83 -14.52
C THR A 71 -0.79 12.67 -13.43
N ALA A 72 -0.71 12.14 -12.20
CA ALA A 72 -0.08 12.84 -11.10
C ALA A 72 0.54 11.90 -10.06
N ILE A 73 1.63 12.35 -9.44
CA ILE A 73 2.28 11.72 -8.28
C ILE A 73 2.13 12.65 -7.09
N LEU A 74 1.43 12.19 -6.05
CA LEU A 74 1.34 12.87 -4.76
C LEU A 74 2.45 12.36 -3.84
N ALA A 75 3.47 13.17 -3.60
CA ALA A 75 4.60 12.85 -2.75
C ALA A 75 4.73 13.85 -1.58
N PRO A 76 3.81 13.79 -0.61
CA PRO A 76 3.80 14.75 0.49
C PRO A 76 4.93 14.49 1.50
N THR A 77 5.36 15.53 2.19
CA THR A 77 6.25 15.39 3.35
C THR A 77 5.46 15.07 4.62
N SER A 78 6.12 14.52 5.63
CA SER A 78 5.49 14.28 6.94
C SER A 78 5.00 15.58 7.60
N LYS A 79 5.68 16.71 7.36
CA LYS A 79 5.25 18.03 7.86
C LYS A 79 3.92 18.48 7.22
N VAL A 80 3.68 18.13 5.96
CA VAL A 80 2.41 18.43 5.28
C VAL A 80 1.31 17.50 5.77
N MET A 81 1.60 16.20 5.88
CA MET A 81 0.60 15.20 6.30
C MET A 81 0.25 15.32 7.79
N TYR A 82 1.22 15.68 8.63
CA TYR A 82 1.08 15.75 10.10
C TYR A 82 1.73 17.02 10.65
N PRO A 83 1.13 18.20 10.45
CA PRO A 83 1.76 19.48 10.81
C PRO A 83 1.95 19.68 12.32
N THR A 84 1.13 19.02 13.14
CA THR A 84 1.17 19.12 14.62
C THR A 84 1.76 17.89 15.29
N LEU A 85 1.91 16.79 14.57
CA LEU A 85 2.49 15.55 15.09
C LEU A 85 3.98 15.52 14.81
N PRO A 86 4.85 15.30 15.81
CA PRO A 86 6.17 14.75 15.52
C PRO A 86 5.98 13.41 14.80
N PRO A 87 6.87 13.02 13.89
CA PRO A 87 6.81 11.73 13.21
C PRO A 87 7.14 10.60 14.19
N SER A 88 6.24 10.37 15.14
CA SER A 88 6.32 9.38 16.19
C SER A 88 5.23 8.35 15.98
N SER A 89 5.57 7.09 16.18
CA SER A 89 4.68 5.94 16.18
C SER A 89 4.09 5.65 17.56
N GLU A 90 4.19 6.58 18.50
CA GLU A 90 3.62 6.41 19.83
C GLU A 90 2.09 6.38 19.77
N VAL A 91 1.51 5.51 20.60
CA VAL A 91 0.06 5.27 20.61
C VAL A 91 -0.71 6.52 21.03
N ASP A 92 -0.09 7.38 21.85
CA ASP A 92 -0.68 8.56 22.49
C ASP A 92 -0.17 9.90 21.92
N GLY A 93 0.28 9.91 20.64
CA GLY A 93 0.72 11.16 20.00
C GLY A 93 -0.42 12.19 19.89
N ASP A 94 -0.08 13.48 19.97
CA ASP A 94 -1.02 14.59 19.79
C ASP A 94 -1.55 14.62 18.35
N GLY A 95 -2.86 14.84 18.20
CA GLY A 95 -3.50 15.00 16.88
C GLY A 95 -4.74 14.17 16.69
N SER A 96 -5.28 14.20 15.48
CA SER A 96 -6.48 13.47 15.11
C SER A 96 -6.12 12.15 14.42
N PHE A 97 -6.72 11.07 14.88
CA PHE A 97 -6.51 9.72 14.34
C PHE A 97 -7.83 9.03 14.01
N VAL A 98 -7.78 8.14 13.02
CA VAL A 98 -8.89 7.25 12.67
C VAL A 98 -8.56 5.84 13.14
N THR A 99 -9.44 5.26 13.97
CA THR A 99 -9.29 3.90 14.49
C THR A 99 -10.54 3.09 14.17
N ILE A 100 -10.37 1.95 13.52
CA ILE A 100 -11.48 1.07 13.09
C ILE A 100 -11.55 -0.16 14.00
N THR A 101 -12.37 -0.09 15.03
CA THR A 101 -12.54 -1.18 15.99
C THR A 101 -13.70 -2.10 15.62
N PRO A 102 -13.65 -3.39 15.97
CA PRO A 102 -12.54 -4.11 16.63
C PRO A 102 -11.47 -4.63 15.66
N ILE A 103 -11.63 -4.47 14.33
CA ILE A 103 -10.81 -5.10 13.28
C ILE A 103 -9.33 -4.73 13.41
N SER A 104 -9.05 -3.44 13.68
CA SER A 104 -7.68 -2.94 13.82
C SER A 104 -6.92 -3.45 15.06
N LYS A 105 -7.59 -4.17 15.97
CA LYS A 105 -6.99 -4.72 17.20
C LYS A 105 -6.81 -6.24 17.16
N LYS A 106 -7.18 -6.90 16.07
CA LYS A 106 -7.09 -8.35 15.89
C LYS A 106 -5.96 -8.71 14.93
N LEU A 107 -5.54 -10.00 14.96
CA LEU A 107 -4.50 -10.54 14.10
C LEU A 107 -3.24 -9.65 14.11
N GLU A 108 -2.79 -9.15 12.96
CA GLU A 108 -1.62 -8.28 12.87
C GLU A 108 -1.76 -7.00 13.73
N GLY A 109 -2.97 -6.49 13.91
CA GLY A 109 -3.22 -5.35 14.78
C GLY A 109 -3.01 -5.62 16.27
N ALA A 110 -3.02 -6.87 16.72
CA ALA A 110 -2.65 -7.23 18.07
C ALA A 110 -1.13 -7.17 18.29
N SER A 111 -0.34 -7.58 17.30
CA SER A 111 1.14 -7.52 17.33
C SER A 111 1.70 -6.15 16.93
N ARG A 112 0.93 -5.35 16.19
CA ARG A 112 1.32 -4.00 15.71
C ARG A 112 0.21 -2.98 16.05
N PRO A 113 0.05 -2.59 17.32
CA PRO A 113 -1.11 -1.82 17.80
C PRO A 113 -1.36 -0.49 17.09
N VAL A 114 -0.30 0.19 16.60
CA VAL A 114 -0.40 1.49 15.91
C VAL A 114 -0.59 1.36 14.40
N PHE A 115 -0.31 0.19 13.81
CA PHE A 115 -0.24 0.01 12.37
C PHE A 115 -1.55 0.40 11.66
N PHE A 116 -2.65 -0.26 11.99
CA PHE A 116 -3.92 0.01 11.30
C PHE A 116 -4.51 1.39 11.61
N ARG A 117 -4.23 1.96 12.79
CA ARG A 117 -4.57 3.35 13.09
C ARG A 117 -3.80 4.31 12.15
N GLY A 118 -2.51 4.08 11.98
CA GLY A 118 -1.68 4.85 11.05
C GLY A 118 -2.16 4.72 9.61
N VAL A 119 -2.47 3.50 9.16
CA VAL A 119 -3.00 3.23 7.81
C VAL A 119 -4.35 3.91 7.61
N ALA A 120 -5.31 3.74 8.52
CA ALA A 120 -6.63 4.36 8.40
C ALA A 120 -6.54 5.89 8.36
N THR A 121 -5.70 6.47 9.23
CA THR A 121 -5.50 7.93 9.29
C THR A 121 -4.91 8.48 8.00
N VAL A 122 -3.85 7.87 7.46
CA VAL A 122 -3.23 8.35 6.21
C VAL A 122 -4.16 8.15 5.02
N CYS A 123 -4.88 7.04 4.94
CA CYS A 123 -5.84 6.80 3.86
C CYS A 123 -7.00 7.79 3.90
N MET A 124 -7.54 8.10 5.09
CA MET A 124 -8.57 9.14 5.24
C MET A 124 -8.08 10.49 4.69
N LYS A 125 -6.85 10.89 5.05
CA LYS A 125 -6.25 12.14 4.53
C LYS A 125 -6.10 12.10 3.01
N LEU A 126 -5.58 10.99 2.47
CA LEU A 126 -5.39 10.85 1.03
C LEU A 126 -6.73 10.87 0.26
N PHE A 127 -7.77 10.22 0.77
CA PHE A 127 -9.10 10.26 0.16
C PHE A 127 -9.67 11.68 0.12
N ASN A 128 -9.48 12.47 1.19
CA ASN A 128 -9.91 13.87 1.23
C ASN A 128 -9.06 14.80 0.35
N ILE A 129 -7.77 14.50 0.14
CA ILE A 129 -6.88 15.32 -0.70
C ILE A 129 -7.13 15.04 -2.18
N VAL A 130 -7.26 13.77 -2.55
CA VAL A 130 -7.36 13.36 -3.97
C VAL A 130 -8.81 13.35 -4.45
N CYS A 131 -9.77 13.07 -3.57
CA CYS A 131 -11.20 12.92 -3.90
C CYS A 131 -11.45 11.92 -5.04
N ALA A 132 -10.71 10.80 -5.04
CA ALA A 132 -10.80 9.81 -6.10
C ALA A 132 -12.09 8.99 -6.03
N ASP A 133 -12.68 8.66 -7.19
CA ASP A 133 -13.84 7.76 -7.29
C ASP A 133 -13.48 6.33 -6.88
N ARG A 134 -12.26 5.90 -7.17
CA ARG A 134 -11.76 4.56 -6.88
C ARG A 134 -10.38 4.59 -6.25
N ALA A 135 -10.13 3.67 -5.30
CA ALA A 135 -8.81 3.48 -4.70
C ALA A 135 -8.42 1.99 -4.73
N TYR A 136 -7.18 1.71 -5.14
CA TYR A 136 -6.68 0.36 -5.44
C TYR A 136 -5.71 -0.10 -4.37
N PHE A 137 -5.97 -1.28 -3.79
CA PHE A 137 -5.18 -1.92 -2.74
C PHE A 137 -4.80 -3.34 -3.12
N GLY A 138 -3.63 -3.81 -2.69
CA GLY A 138 -3.19 -5.18 -2.96
C GLY A 138 -3.77 -6.18 -1.95
N GLN A 139 -4.25 -7.32 -2.44
CA GLN A 139 -4.75 -8.44 -1.61
C GLN A 139 -3.68 -9.01 -0.66
N LYS A 140 -2.39 -8.82 -0.97
CA LYS A 140 -1.29 -9.24 -0.08
C LYS A 140 -1.50 -8.76 1.36
N ASP A 141 -1.97 -7.56 1.54
CA ASP A 141 -2.25 -6.97 2.84
C ASP A 141 -3.76 -7.03 3.14
N VAL A 142 -4.33 -8.26 3.13
CA VAL A 142 -5.78 -8.51 3.18
C VAL A 142 -6.47 -7.85 4.38
N GLN A 143 -5.89 -7.90 5.58
CA GLN A 143 -6.49 -7.26 6.75
C GLN A 143 -6.56 -5.74 6.58
N GLN A 144 -5.56 -5.11 5.96
CA GLN A 144 -5.60 -3.71 5.60
C GLN A 144 -6.80 -3.39 4.70
N THR A 145 -7.06 -4.23 3.69
CA THR A 145 -8.21 -4.00 2.79
C THR A 145 -9.55 -4.06 3.52
N VAL A 146 -9.68 -4.96 4.50
CA VAL A 146 -10.87 -5.07 5.34
C VAL A 146 -11.05 -3.83 6.23
N VAL A 147 -9.95 -3.35 6.85
CA VAL A 147 -9.96 -2.12 7.66
C VAL A 147 -10.39 -0.92 6.81
N ILE A 148 -9.83 -0.76 5.61
CA ILE A 148 -10.14 0.37 4.72
C ILE A 148 -11.57 0.31 4.20
N LYS A 149 -12.04 -0.86 3.76
CA LYS A 149 -13.44 -1.04 3.34
C LYS A 149 -14.42 -0.69 4.46
N ARG A 150 -14.11 -1.10 5.69
CA ARG A 150 -14.92 -0.77 6.85
C ARG A 150 -14.91 0.74 7.14
N MET A 151 -13.75 1.38 7.07
CA MET A 151 -13.60 2.83 7.21
C MET A 151 -14.46 3.58 6.18
N VAL A 152 -14.32 3.25 4.91
CA VAL A 152 -15.08 3.86 3.82
C VAL A 152 -16.59 3.75 4.06
N LYS A 153 -17.06 2.57 4.48
CA LYS A 153 -18.46 2.33 4.82
C LYS A 153 -18.93 3.16 6.01
N ASP A 154 -18.20 3.15 7.12
CA ASP A 154 -18.60 3.78 8.37
C ASP A 154 -18.59 5.32 8.29
N PHE A 155 -17.68 5.89 7.49
CA PHE A 155 -17.55 7.33 7.29
C PHE A 155 -18.25 7.85 6.02
N HIS A 156 -19.00 6.99 5.31
CA HIS A 156 -19.70 7.35 4.06
C HIS A 156 -18.79 8.03 3.03
N ILE A 157 -17.53 7.55 2.91
CA ILE A 157 -16.58 8.08 1.94
C ILE A 157 -17.00 7.60 0.55
N PRO A 158 -17.13 8.51 -0.44
CA PRO A 158 -17.67 8.15 -1.76
C PRO A 158 -16.68 7.38 -2.66
N THR A 159 -15.53 6.95 -2.12
CA THR A 159 -14.49 6.23 -2.86
C THR A 159 -14.75 4.72 -2.86
N GLU A 160 -14.84 4.10 -4.03
CA GLU A 160 -14.94 2.66 -4.18
C GLU A 160 -13.57 1.99 -3.96
N ILE A 161 -13.51 0.93 -3.14
CA ILE A 161 -12.26 0.19 -2.87
C ILE A 161 -12.14 -1.03 -3.77
N LYS A 162 -11.18 -0.99 -4.68
CA LYS A 162 -10.80 -2.09 -5.58
C LYS A 162 -9.62 -2.88 -4.99
N ILE A 163 -9.64 -4.19 -5.14
CA ILE A 163 -8.60 -5.08 -4.63
C ILE A 163 -7.94 -5.79 -5.80
N GLY A 164 -6.64 -5.55 -5.99
CA GLY A 164 -5.83 -6.26 -6.96
C GLY A 164 -5.21 -7.53 -6.37
N ALA A 165 -5.06 -8.55 -7.19
CA ALA A 165 -4.47 -9.83 -6.81
C ALA A 165 -3.01 -9.67 -6.33
N THR A 166 -2.54 -10.61 -5.50
CA THR A 166 -1.15 -10.65 -5.05
C THR A 166 -0.24 -11.02 -6.21
N VAL A 167 0.65 -10.12 -6.61
CA VAL A 167 1.69 -10.39 -7.61
C VAL A 167 2.86 -11.10 -6.94
N ARG A 168 3.35 -12.16 -7.60
CA ARG A 168 4.43 -12.99 -7.11
C ARG A 168 5.59 -13.02 -8.10
N GLU A 169 6.79 -13.28 -7.60
CA GLU A 169 7.94 -13.62 -8.44
C GLU A 169 7.74 -15.01 -9.06
N LYS A 170 8.55 -15.35 -10.07
CA LYS A 170 8.42 -16.61 -10.83
C LYS A 170 8.41 -17.88 -9.96
N ASP A 171 9.07 -17.84 -8.81
CA ASP A 171 9.16 -18.94 -7.85
C ASP A 171 8.09 -18.92 -6.75
N GLY A 172 7.17 -17.97 -6.80
CA GLY A 172 6.03 -17.87 -5.89
C GLY A 172 6.19 -16.88 -4.73
N LEU A 173 7.38 -16.27 -4.52
CA LEU A 173 7.53 -15.25 -3.48
C LEU A 173 6.64 -14.04 -3.79
N ALA A 174 5.81 -13.63 -2.82
CA ALA A 174 5.03 -12.41 -2.95
C ALA A 174 5.94 -11.19 -3.09
N MET A 175 5.65 -10.32 -4.06
CA MET A 175 6.44 -9.09 -4.24
C MET A 175 6.26 -8.14 -3.06
N SER A 176 7.37 -7.58 -2.59
CA SER A 176 7.42 -6.62 -1.50
C SER A 176 8.65 -5.74 -1.62
N SER A 177 8.51 -4.45 -1.30
CA SER A 177 9.64 -3.53 -1.18
C SER A 177 10.67 -4.02 -0.13
N ARG A 178 10.20 -4.79 0.87
CA ARG A 178 11.08 -5.38 1.90
C ARG A 178 11.87 -6.61 1.43
N ASN A 179 11.60 -7.15 0.24
CA ASN A 179 12.38 -8.25 -0.30
C ASN A 179 13.88 -7.90 -0.50
N VAL A 180 14.20 -6.61 -0.60
CA VAL A 180 15.60 -6.13 -0.64
C VAL A 180 16.41 -6.48 0.63
N TYR A 181 15.74 -6.75 1.76
CA TYR A 181 16.41 -7.19 2.99
C TYR A 181 16.77 -8.69 2.99
N LEU A 182 16.24 -9.44 2.03
CA LEU A 182 16.48 -10.86 1.93
C LEU A 182 17.79 -11.10 1.17
N GLY A 183 18.86 -11.50 1.86
CA GLY A 183 20.02 -12.11 1.19
C GLY A 183 19.62 -13.48 0.61
N SER A 184 20.47 -14.05 -0.24
CA SER A 184 20.21 -15.30 -0.99
C SER A 184 19.63 -16.43 -0.13
N ARG A 185 20.22 -16.66 1.05
CA ARG A 185 19.78 -17.70 1.99
C ARG A 185 18.34 -17.47 2.51
N ARG A 186 18.05 -16.26 2.99
CA ARG A 186 16.70 -15.91 3.53
C ARG A 186 15.66 -15.89 2.41
N ARG A 187 16.08 -15.48 1.22
CA ARG A 187 15.24 -15.46 0.03
C ARG A 187 14.74 -16.88 -0.32
N ALA A 188 15.63 -17.87 -0.30
CA ALA A 188 15.27 -19.28 -0.55
C ALA A 188 14.33 -19.83 0.53
N VAL A 189 14.61 -19.56 1.80
CA VAL A 189 13.75 -19.99 2.92
C VAL A 189 12.38 -19.28 2.88
N GLY A 190 12.31 -18.05 2.41
CA GLY A 190 11.05 -17.29 2.29
C GLY A 190 9.96 -17.95 1.46
N LEU A 191 10.31 -18.88 0.57
CA LEU A 191 9.37 -19.65 -0.24
C LEU A 191 8.51 -20.65 0.58
N VAL A 192 8.94 -20.99 1.79
CA VAL A 192 8.23 -21.96 2.65
C VAL A 192 6.76 -21.58 2.86
N LEU A 193 6.47 -20.27 3.02
CA LEU A 193 5.10 -19.80 3.21
C LEU A 193 4.24 -20.02 1.97
N PHE A 194 4.78 -19.71 0.78
CA PHE A 194 4.08 -19.95 -0.46
C PHE A 194 3.81 -21.45 -0.66
N ASN A 195 4.82 -22.27 -0.47
CA ASN A 195 4.70 -23.71 -0.64
C ASN A 195 3.70 -24.34 0.35
N ALA A 196 3.69 -23.87 1.60
CA ALA A 196 2.72 -24.33 2.61
C ALA A 196 1.28 -23.92 2.24
N LEU A 197 1.08 -22.68 1.80
CA LEU A 197 -0.24 -22.23 1.35
C LEU A 197 -0.71 -23.00 0.12
N LYS A 198 0.20 -23.26 -0.83
CA LYS A 198 -0.12 -24.02 -2.05
C LYS A 198 -0.48 -25.47 -1.72
N ALA A 199 0.27 -26.12 -0.82
CA ALA A 199 -0.05 -27.48 -0.38
C ALA A 199 -1.40 -27.55 0.34
N ALA A 200 -1.76 -26.53 1.11
CA ALA A 200 -3.06 -26.46 1.75
C ALA A 200 -4.20 -26.26 0.72
N GLU A 201 -3.99 -25.41 -0.29
CA GLU A 201 -4.94 -25.20 -1.38
C GLU A 201 -5.15 -26.47 -2.20
N ASP A 202 -4.07 -27.18 -2.53
CA ASP A 202 -4.12 -28.42 -3.31
C ASP A 202 -4.78 -29.60 -2.55
N ALA A 203 -4.80 -29.53 -1.20
CA ALA A 203 -5.43 -30.54 -0.33
C ALA A 203 -6.92 -30.28 -0.06
N TYR A 204 -7.41 -29.08 -0.31
CA TYR A 204 -8.81 -28.66 -0.11
C TYR A 204 -9.66 -28.88 -1.36
#